data_6f2c0ec30dcf1eb4cab98463bf1c90e8
#
_entry.id   6f2c0ec30dcf1eb4cab98463bf1c90e8
#
_cell.length_a   1.000
_cell.length_b   1.000
_cell.length_c   1.000
_cell.angle_alpha   90.00
_cell.angle_beta   90.00
_cell.angle_gamma   90.00
#
_symmetry.space_group_name_H-M   'P 1'
#
loop_
_entity.id
_entity.type
_entity.pdbx_description
1 polymer ?
#
loop_
_entity_poly.entity_id
_entity_poly.type
_entity_poly.pdbx_seq_one_letter_code
_entity_poly.pdbx_strand_id
1 'polypeptide(L)'
;PKVKARHILFKVDPDAEEEQLQQRREELQQLLDEIRQGGDFEALAKTKSEDATAEKGGDLGWFQPGEMVPAFEDAAFRLAIGEVSDIVQSPFGLHLIRVDEREEQVEKDLEEVREEITALLTEKRSEKKLNEELTRIEAVIPDKELSKVADEFSKSIESSEAFSKNDLIPGLGSAYGLVSELEAKESGEKGIWKRNSLQGHVV
;
A
#
# COMPACT_ATOMS: atom_id res chain seq x y z
N PRO A 1 -0.51 2.36 14.92
CA PRO A 1 -1.71 3.06 15.38
C PRO A 1 -2.49 3.63 14.19
N LYS A 2 -3.83 3.70 14.30
CA LYS A 2 -4.70 4.38 13.34
C LYS A 2 -5.65 5.27 14.12
N VAL A 3 -6.07 6.35 13.51
CA VAL A 3 -7.10 7.22 14.04
C VAL A 3 -8.19 7.43 13.01
N LYS A 4 -9.44 7.50 13.46
CA LYS A 4 -10.56 7.96 12.68
C LYS A 4 -10.89 9.36 13.16
N ALA A 5 -10.84 10.30 12.25
CA ALA A 5 -11.04 11.69 12.60
C ALA A 5 -11.95 12.41 11.61
N ARG A 6 -12.46 13.52 12.06
CA ARG A 6 -13.15 14.52 11.23
C ARG A 6 -12.51 15.87 11.40
N HIS A 7 -12.69 16.72 10.42
CA HIS A 7 -12.15 18.07 10.46
C HIS A 7 -13.11 19.13 9.90
N ILE A 8 -12.84 20.37 10.29
CA ILE A 8 -13.38 21.56 9.66
C ILE A 8 -12.20 22.31 9.06
N LEU A 9 -12.26 22.60 7.77
CA LEU A 9 -11.23 23.35 7.05
C LEU A 9 -11.76 24.74 6.68
N PHE A 10 -10.99 25.75 7.03
CA PHE A 10 -11.08 27.09 6.46
C PHE A 10 -9.90 27.30 5.52
N LYS A 11 -10.15 27.31 4.22
CA LYS A 11 -9.10 27.50 3.23
C LYS A 11 -8.46 28.88 3.36
N VAL A 12 -7.16 28.91 3.32
CA VAL A 12 -6.35 30.13 3.28
C VAL A 12 -5.34 29.96 2.20
N ASP A 13 -5.23 30.94 1.32
CA ASP A 13 -4.22 30.95 0.27
C ASP A 13 -2.83 31.00 0.94
N PRO A 14 -1.84 30.21 0.50
CA PRO A 14 -0.48 30.29 1.02
C PRO A 14 0.15 31.69 0.93
N ASP A 15 -0.28 32.48 -0.05
CA ASP A 15 0.17 33.85 -0.28
C ASP A 15 -0.79 34.91 0.31
N ALA A 16 -1.75 34.51 1.17
CA ALA A 16 -2.69 35.41 1.80
C ALA A 16 -1.99 36.43 2.69
N GLU A 17 -2.50 37.69 2.68
CA GLU A 17 -2.00 38.72 3.57
C GLU A 17 -2.27 38.36 5.05
N GLU A 18 -1.41 38.77 5.94
CA GLU A 18 -1.50 38.46 7.38
C GLU A 18 -2.86 38.86 7.97
N GLU A 19 -3.43 39.97 7.51
CA GLU A 19 -4.76 40.43 7.94
C GLU A 19 -5.87 39.42 7.58
N GLN A 20 -5.83 38.83 6.39
CA GLN A 20 -6.78 37.80 5.96
C GLN A 20 -6.61 36.50 6.78
N LEU A 21 -5.37 36.09 7.02
CA LEU A 21 -5.10 34.93 7.85
C LEU A 21 -5.62 35.13 9.27
N GLN A 22 -5.39 36.32 9.84
CA GLN A 22 -5.86 36.64 11.17
C GLN A 22 -7.40 36.67 11.26
N GLN A 23 -8.06 37.23 10.27
CA GLN A 23 -9.53 37.23 10.21
C GLN A 23 -10.07 35.78 10.17
N ARG A 24 -9.53 34.92 9.31
CA ARG A 24 -9.95 33.52 9.21
C ARG A 24 -9.68 32.75 10.50
N ARG A 25 -8.60 33.06 11.18
CA ARG A 25 -8.27 32.50 12.50
C ARG A 25 -9.29 32.89 13.56
N GLU A 26 -9.72 34.14 13.57
CA GLU A 26 -10.73 34.63 14.51
C GLU A 26 -12.10 34.00 14.25
N GLU A 27 -12.50 33.84 12.98
CA GLU A 27 -13.73 33.13 12.60
C GLU A 27 -13.69 31.67 13.07
N LEU A 28 -12.56 30.98 12.86
CA LEU A 28 -12.41 29.59 13.27
C LEU A 28 -12.32 29.44 14.80
N GLN A 29 -11.77 30.44 15.50
CA GLN A 29 -11.73 30.49 16.96
C GLN A 29 -13.14 30.59 17.56
N GLN A 30 -14.01 31.42 16.99
CA GLN A 30 -15.39 31.51 17.41
C GLN A 30 -16.11 30.17 17.25
N LEU A 31 -15.84 29.45 16.16
CA LEU A 31 -16.39 28.13 15.91
C LEU A 31 -15.85 27.08 16.92
N LEU A 32 -14.56 27.13 17.24
CA LEU A 32 -13.96 26.31 18.28
C LEU A 32 -14.60 26.54 19.65
N ASP A 33 -14.85 27.79 20.00
CA ASP A 33 -15.49 28.15 21.26
C ASP A 33 -16.95 27.66 21.32
N GLU A 34 -17.68 27.72 20.19
CA GLU A 34 -19.02 27.13 20.07
C GLU A 34 -19.00 25.62 20.29
N ILE A 35 -18.06 24.91 19.64
CA ILE A 35 -17.87 23.46 19.77
C ILE A 35 -17.57 23.10 21.25
N ARG A 36 -16.66 23.84 21.89
CA ARG A 36 -16.28 23.63 23.29
C ARG A 36 -17.42 23.89 24.27
N GLN A 37 -18.43 24.69 23.89
CA GLN A 37 -19.64 24.92 24.65
C GLN A 37 -20.73 23.86 24.38
N GLY A 38 -20.43 22.83 23.59
CA GLY A 38 -21.34 21.72 23.31
C GLY A 38 -21.97 21.77 21.91
N GLY A 39 -21.50 22.64 21.03
CA GLY A 39 -21.94 22.69 19.64
C GLY A 39 -21.64 21.37 18.91
N ASP A 40 -22.55 21.00 18.01
CA ASP A 40 -22.41 19.79 17.21
C ASP A 40 -21.34 19.96 16.10
N PHE A 41 -20.20 19.32 16.28
CA PHE A 41 -19.09 19.39 15.35
C PHE A 41 -19.49 18.96 13.92
N GLU A 42 -20.30 17.90 13.78
CA GLU A 42 -20.72 17.40 12.47
C GLU A 42 -21.63 18.39 11.74
N ALA A 43 -22.60 18.98 12.46
CA ALA A 43 -23.49 19.99 11.90
C ALA A 43 -22.72 21.26 11.49
N LEU A 44 -21.74 21.67 12.31
CA LEU A 44 -20.88 22.82 12.02
C LEU A 44 -19.94 22.53 10.85
N ALA A 45 -19.38 21.34 10.75
CA ALA A 45 -18.59 20.92 9.58
C ALA A 45 -19.41 21.00 8.28
N LYS A 46 -20.65 20.51 8.30
CA LYS A 46 -21.54 20.54 7.12
C LYS A 46 -21.85 21.96 6.65
N THR A 47 -21.89 22.92 7.56
CA THR A 47 -22.32 24.30 7.25
C THR A 47 -21.17 25.29 7.07
N LYS A 48 -20.01 25.00 7.66
CA LYS A 48 -18.89 25.95 7.75
C LYS A 48 -17.60 25.45 7.10
N SER A 49 -17.41 24.14 6.99
CA SER A 49 -16.18 23.60 6.38
C SER A 49 -16.14 23.84 4.87
N GLU A 50 -14.99 24.21 4.38
CA GLU A 50 -14.72 24.43 2.96
C GLU A 50 -14.03 23.21 2.31
N ASP A 51 -13.96 22.09 3.05
CA ASP A 51 -13.43 20.84 2.54
C ASP A 51 -14.48 20.01 1.78
N ALA A 52 -14.01 19.14 0.89
CA ALA A 52 -14.89 18.21 0.16
C ALA A 52 -15.65 17.23 1.08
N THR A 53 -15.13 16.98 2.28
CA THR A 53 -15.78 16.12 3.28
C THR A 53 -16.86 16.84 4.10
N ALA A 54 -17.09 18.13 3.88
CA ALA A 54 -18.09 18.92 4.61
C ALA A 54 -19.49 18.25 4.63
N GLU A 55 -19.97 17.77 3.46
CA GLU A 55 -21.27 17.09 3.34
C GLU A 55 -21.38 15.85 4.24
N LYS A 56 -20.24 15.19 4.54
CA LYS A 56 -20.15 14.04 5.45
C LYS A 56 -19.81 14.45 6.89
N GLY A 57 -19.98 15.73 7.24
CA GLY A 57 -19.63 16.25 8.57
C GLY A 57 -18.13 16.27 8.84
N GLY A 58 -17.32 16.43 7.80
CA GLY A 58 -15.87 16.49 7.87
C GLY A 58 -15.19 15.13 8.07
N ASP A 59 -15.89 14.01 7.91
CA ASP A 59 -15.35 12.65 8.14
C ASP A 59 -14.27 12.29 7.12
N LEU A 60 -13.06 12.06 7.62
CA LEU A 60 -11.88 11.63 6.84
C LEU A 60 -11.70 10.12 6.83
N GLY A 61 -12.49 9.38 7.63
CA GLY A 61 -12.28 7.96 7.84
C GLY A 61 -11.04 7.64 8.68
N TRP A 62 -10.56 6.40 8.55
CA TRP A 62 -9.35 5.91 9.21
C TRP A 62 -8.10 6.28 8.42
N PHE A 63 -7.08 6.76 9.12
CA PHE A 63 -5.76 6.99 8.55
C PHE A 63 -4.64 6.63 9.54
N GLN A 64 -3.46 6.37 9.00
CA GLN A 64 -2.25 6.00 9.74
C GLN A 64 -1.15 7.04 9.52
N PRO A 65 -0.07 7.00 10.35
CA PRO A 65 1.06 7.91 10.19
C PRO A 65 1.65 7.87 8.78
N GLY A 66 1.89 9.04 8.21
CA GLY A 66 2.41 9.23 6.85
C GLY A 66 1.34 9.46 5.77
N GLU A 67 0.05 9.43 6.11
CA GLU A 67 -1.05 9.63 5.15
C GLU A 67 -1.57 11.08 5.13
N MET A 68 -1.29 11.86 6.17
CA MET A 68 -1.72 13.26 6.26
C MET A 68 -0.53 14.22 6.28
N VAL A 69 -0.80 15.51 6.08
CA VAL A 69 0.25 16.53 6.23
C VAL A 69 0.76 16.61 7.67
N PRO A 70 2.06 16.82 7.91
CA PRO A 70 2.68 16.65 9.23
C PRO A 70 1.98 17.39 10.37
N ALA A 71 1.63 18.66 10.18
CA ALA A 71 0.99 19.46 11.23
C ALA A 71 -0.40 18.92 11.61
N PHE A 72 -1.16 18.43 10.64
CA PHE A 72 -2.47 17.80 10.86
C PHE A 72 -2.31 16.46 11.58
N GLU A 73 -1.38 15.64 11.10
CA GLU A 73 -1.09 14.32 11.64
C GLU A 73 -0.64 14.41 13.10
N ASP A 74 0.34 15.27 13.39
CA ASP A 74 0.84 15.50 14.75
C ASP A 74 -0.29 15.90 15.72
N ALA A 75 -1.21 16.74 15.27
CA ALA A 75 -2.36 17.15 16.08
C ALA A 75 -3.32 15.97 16.28
N ALA A 76 -3.73 15.28 15.22
CA ALA A 76 -4.68 14.19 15.29
C ALA A 76 -4.21 13.04 16.19
N PHE A 77 -2.91 12.67 16.09
CA PHE A 77 -2.36 11.59 16.90
C PHE A 77 -2.11 11.93 18.38
N ARG A 78 -2.16 13.23 18.77
CA ARG A 78 -2.06 13.66 20.17
C ARG A 78 -3.41 13.77 20.87
N LEU A 79 -4.50 13.97 20.12
CA LEU A 79 -5.83 14.15 20.68
C LEU A 79 -6.37 12.88 21.32
N ALA A 80 -7.09 13.01 22.41
CA ALA A 80 -7.91 11.95 22.95
C ALA A 80 -9.17 11.73 22.08
N ILE A 81 -9.82 10.57 22.25
CA ILE A 81 -11.10 10.30 21.56
C ILE A 81 -12.16 11.31 22.05
N GLY A 82 -12.83 11.94 21.10
CA GLY A 82 -13.83 12.99 21.33
C GLY A 82 -13.25 14.39 21.54
N GLU A 83 -11.94 14.51 21.66
CA GLU A 83 -11.27 15.80 21.83
C GLU A 83 -11.17 16.57 20.52
N VAL A 84 -11.30 17.91 20.60
CA VAL A 84 -11.12 18.83 19.46
C VAL A 84 -9.82 19.60 19.64
N SER A 85 -9.03 19.67 18.57
CA SER A 85 -7.76 20.38 18.55
C SER A 85 -7.91 21.89 18.77
N ASP A 86 -6.83 22.55 19.12
CA ASP A 86 -6.64 23.94 18.80
C ASP A 86 -6.58 24.13 17.28
N ILE A 87 -6.52 25.39 16.81
CA ILE A 87 -6.42 25.69 15.39
C ILE A 87 -5.07 25.20 14.86
N VAL A 88 -5.12 24.27 13.91
CA VAL A 88 -3.95 23.68 13.23
C VAL A 88 -3.80 24.33 11.86
N GLN A 89 -2.62 24.90 11.60
CA GLN A 89 -2.29 25.47 10.29
C GLN A 89 -1.58 24.45 9.40
N SER A 90 -2.01 24.37 8.15
CA SER A 90 -1.41 23.52 7.11
C SER A 90 -1.26 24.31 5.81
N PRO A 91 -0.61 23.74 4.77
CA PRO A 91 -0.60 24.32 3.43
C PRO A 91 -1.98 24.53 2.79
N PHE A 92 -3.01 23.88 3.30
CA PHE A 92 -4.40 23.96 2.81
C PHE A 92 -5.23 25.03 3.52
N GLY A 93 -4.77 25.55 4.66
CA GLY A 93 -5.48 26.50 5.48
C GLY A 93 -5.46 26.16 6.97
N LEU A 94 -6.52 26.57 7.67
CA LEU A 94 -6.71 26.37 9.11
C LEU A 94 -7.71 25.25 9.37
N HIS A 95 -7.37 24.37 10.31
CA HIS A 95 -8.17 23.18 10.63
C HIS A 95 -8.59 23.16 12.11
N LEU A 96 -9.78 22.65 12.37
CA LEU A 96 -10.15 22.04 13.65
C LEU A 96 -10.29 20.55 13.41
N ILE A 97 -9.71 19.73 14.29
CA ILE A 97 -9.66 18.27 14.14
C ILE A 97 -10.32 17.65 15.36
N ARG A 98 -11.16 16.63 15.14
CA ARG A 98 -11.72 15.80 16.22
C ARG A 98 -11.43 14.35 15.93
N VAL A 99 -10.91 13.63 16.91
CA VAL A 99 -10.70 12.18 16.83
C VAL A 99 -11.97 11.48 17.33
N ASP A 100 -12.58 10.68 16.48
CA ASP A 100 -13.77 9.91 16.83
C ASP A 100 -13.43 8.52 17.39
N GLU A 101 -12.42 7.88 16.80
CA GLU A 101 -11.98 6.54 17.19
C GLU A 101 -10.45 6.42 17.06
N ARG A 102 -9.87 5.53 17.86
CA ARG A 102 -8.42 5.22 17.82
C ARG A 102 -8.19 3.73 17.91
N GLU A 103 -7.35 3.22 17.05
CA GLU A 103 -6.83 1.86 17.13
C GLU A 103 -5.34 1.95 17.49
N GLU A 104 -5.00 1.52 18.70
CA GLU A 104 -3.62 1.51 19.12
C GLU A 104 -2.85 0.38 18.44
N GLN A 105 -1.58 0.60 18.20
CA GLN A 105 -0.72 -0.46 17.72
C GLN A 105 -0.54 -1.48 18.85
N VAL A 106 -1.06 -2.68 18.64
CA VAL A 106 -0.77 -3.80 19.54
C VAL A 106 0.64 -4.29 19.17
N GLU A 107 1.60 -4.02 20.06
CA GLU A 107 2.91 -4.67 19.96
C GLU A 107 2.72 -6.13 20.40
N LYS A 108 2.80 -7.05 19.44
CA LYS A 108 2.83 -8.48 19.72
C LYS A 108 4.24 -8.87 20.18
N ASP A 109 4.33 -9.74 21.18
CA ASP A 109 5.61 -10.31 21.57
C ASP A 109 6.23 -11.05 20.37
N LEU A 110 7.57 -10.96 20.27
CA LEU A 110 8.32 -11.63 19.20
C LEU A 110 8.03 -13.14 19.16
N GLU A 111 7.83 -13.77 20.31
CA GLU A 111 7.50 -15.21 20.38
C GLU A 111 6.14 -15.51 19.75
N GLU A 112 5.15 -14.64 19.90
CA GLU A 112 3.82 -14.83 19.31
C GLU A 112 3.82 -14.73 17.78
N VAL A 113 4.76 -13.95 17.21
CA VAL A 113 4.84 -13.72 15.76
C VAL A 113 6.02 -14.40 15.08
N ARG A 114 6.85 -15.13 15.86
CA ARG A 114 8.08 -15.78 15.37
C ARG A 114 7.83 -16.72 14.20
N GLU A 115 6.81 -17.55 14.29
CA GLU A 115 6.48 -18.52 13.25
C GLU A 115 6.02 -17.81 11.96
N GLU A 116 5.17 -16.80 12.09
CA GLU A 116 4.68 -15.99 10.97
C GLU A 116 5.84 -15.25 10.27
N ILE A 117 6.70 -14.57 11.05
CA ILE A 117 7.87 -13.88 10.52
C ILE A 117 8.84 -14.87 9.86
N THR A 118 9.06 -16.03 10.46
CA THR A 118 9.95 -17.05 9.90
C THR A 118 9.42 -17.58 8.57
N ALA A 119 8.11 -17.83 8.46
CA ALA A 119 7.47 -18.25 7.22
C ALA A 119 7.64 -17.20 6.13
N LEU A 120 7.31 -15.93 6.40
CA LEU A 120 7.46 -14.82 5.47
C LEU A 120 8.91 -14.60 5.01
N LEU A 121 9.86 -14.69 5.95
CA LEU A 121 11.28 -14.53 5.61
C LEU A 121 11.80 -15.71 4.79
N THR A 122 11.31 -16.92 5.05
CA THR A 122 11.68 -18.12 4.29
C THR A 122 11.16 -18.03 2.87
N GLU A 123 9.91 -17.61 2.69
CA GLU A 123 9.30 -17.39 1.37
C GLU A 123 10.08 -16.35 0.58
N LYS A 124 10.33 -15.17 1.13
CA LYS A 124 11.12 -14.10 0.49
C LYS A 124 12.53 -14.55 0.12
N ARG A 125 13.20 -15.32 0.98
CA ARG A 125 14.54 -15.84 0.69
C ARG A 125 14.52 -16.88 -0.43
N SER A 126 13.49 -17.72 -0.46
CA SER A 126 13.31 -18.73 -1.50
C SER A 126 13.05 -18.08 -2.85
N GLU A 127 12.17 -17.09 -2.89
CA GLU A 127 11.89 -16.30 -4.08
C GLU A 127 13.14 -15.58 -4.62
N LYS A 128 13.89 -14.94 -3.72
CA LYS A 128 15.15 -14.28 -4.09
C LYS A 128 16.15 -15.25 -4.71
N LYS A 129 16.36 -16.41 -4.06
CA LYS A 129 17.27 -17.44 -4.58
C LYS A 129 16.83 -17.99 -5.93
N LEU A 130 15.52 -18.23 -6.10
CA LEU A 130 14.98 -18.69 -7.37
C LEU A 130 15.23 -17.64 -8.48
N ASN A 131 14.98 -16.38 -8.23
CA ASN A 131 15.21 -15.32 -9.19
C ASN A 131 16.70 -15.17 -9.57
N GLU A 132 17.59 -15.27 -8.59
CA GLU A 132 19.05 -15.27 -8.84
C GLU A 132 19.46 -16.46 -9.69
N GLU A 133 18.94 -17.66 -9.44
CA GLU A 133 19.24 -18.87 -10.21
C GLU A 133 18.68 -18.79 -11.63
N LEU A 134 17.42 -18.31 -11.79
CA LEU A 134 16.82 -18.11 -13.10
C LEU A 134 17.60 -17.08 -13.94
N THR A 135 18.02 -15.99 -13.34
CA THR A 135 18.86 -14.99 -14.04
C THR A 135 20.17 -15.60 -14.54
N ARG A 136 20.80 -16.48 -13.77
CA ARG A 136 21.99 -17.21 -14.19
C ARG A 136 21.71 -18.16 -15.37
N ILE A 137 20.58 -18.85 -15.32
CA ILE A 137 20.15 -19.75 -16.40
C ILE A 137 19.86 -18.94 -17.66
N GLU A 138 19.12 -17.82 -17.55
CA GLU A 138 18.83 -16.91 -18.65
C GLU A 138 20.09 -16.45 -19.39
N ALA A 139 21.15 -16.16 -18.65
CA ALA A 139 22.40 -15.70 -19.22
C ALA A 139 23.14 -16.78 -20.06
N VAL A 140 22.87 -18.05 -19.82
CA VAL A 140 23.60 -19.14 -20.52
C VAL A 140 22.74 -19.88 -21.54
N ILE A 141 21.43 -19.77 -21.51
CA ILE A 141 20.51 -20.45 -22.43
C ILE A 141 20.76 -20.13 -23.90
N PRO A 142 20.97 -18.87 -24.32
CA PRO A 142 21.20 -18.57 -25.75
C PRO A 142 22.37 -19.29 -26.36
N ASP A 143 23.44 -19.48 -25.59
CA ASP A 143 24.75 -19.93 -26.09
C ASP A 143 25.00 -21.43 -25.90
N LYS A 144 24.17 -22.12 -25.08
CA LYS A 144 24.39 -23.53 -24.72
C LYS A 144 23.18 -24.40 -25.08
N GLU A 145 23.46 -25.67 -25.41
CA GLU A 145 22.40 -26.68 -25.51
C GLU A 145 21.74 -26.91 -24.16
N LEU A 146 20.42 -27.19 -24.13
CA LEU A 146 19.68 -27.44 -22.91
C LEU A 146 20.25 -28.53 -22.01
N SER A 147 20.83 -29.60 -22.63
CA SER A 147 21.53 -30.65 -21.90
C SER A 147 22.69 -30.13 -21.08
N LYS A 148 23.50 -29.25 -21.67
CA LYS A 148 24.66 -28.66 -20.99
C LYS A 148 24.24 -27.66 -19.91
N VAL A 149 23.15 -26.94 -20.13
CA VAL A 149 22.56 -26.06 -19.11
C VAL A 149 22.03 -26.89 -17.93
N ALA A 150 21.30 -27.97 -18.20
CA ALA A 150 20.80 -28.86 -17.18
C ALA A 150 21.93 -29.46 -16.31
N ASP A 151 22.99 -29.95 -16.94
CA ASP A 151 24.15 -30.48 -16.23
C ASP A 151 24.84 -29.44 -15.36
N GLU A 152 25.06 -28.22 -15.87
CA GLU A 152 25.70 -27.13 -15.14
C GLU A 152 24.91 -26.73 -13.88
N PHE A 153 23.58 -26.73 -13.97
CA PHE A 153 22.70 -26.38 -12.85
C PHE A 153 22.16 -27.58 -12.07
N SER A 154 22.68 -28.79 -12.35
CA SER A 154 22.28 -30.04 -11.71
C SER A 154 20.76 -30.28 -11.76
N LYS A 155 20.17 -30.03 -12.92
CA LYS A 155 18.74 -30.22 -13.21
C LYS A 155 18.53 -31.38 -14.21
N SER A 156 17.35 -31.98 -14.16
CA SER A 156 16.91 -32.95 -15.16
C SER A 156 16.17 -32.25 -16.31
N ILE A 157 16.31 -32.83 -17.51
CA ILE A 157 15.48 -32.45 -18.66
C ILE A 157 14.30 -33.42 -18.71
N GLU A 158 13.11 -32.86 -18.78
CA GLU A 158 11.90 -33.62 -19.05
C GLU A 158 11.32 -33.14 -20.39
N SER A 159 10.81 -34.08 -21.18
CA SER A 159 10.12 -33.77 -22.43
C SER A 159 8.64 -34.11 -22.29
N SER A 160 7.78 -33.26 -22.82
CA SER A 160 6.37 -33.56 -22.98
C SER A 160 6.05 -34.04 -24.39
N GLU A 161 4.97 -34.78 -24.56
CA GLU A 161 4.34 -34.95 -25.87
C GLU A 161 3.77 -33.61 -26.36
N ALA A 162 3.33 -33.56 -27.61
CA ALA A 162 2.67 -32.37 -28.15
C ALA A 162 1.39 -32.06 -27.34
N PHE A 163 1.19 -30.82 -26.98
CA PHE A 163 0.08 -30.39 -26.16
C PHE A 163 -0.61 -29.15 -26.72
N SER A 164 -1.86 -28.96 -26.35
CA SER A 164 -2.67 -27.79 -26.68
C SER A 164 -2.91 -26.91 -25.45
N LYS A 165 -3.44 -25.72 -25.66
CA LYS A 165 -3.71 -24.70 -24.64
C LYS A 165 -4.52 -25.18 -23.43
N ASN A 166 -5.38 -26.20 -23.64
CA ASN A 166 -6.26 -26.72 -22.60
C ASN A 166 -5.74 -28.00 -21.92
N ASP A 167 -4.56 -28.47 -22.32
CA ASP A 167 -4.02 -29.71 -21.76
C ASP A 167 -3.36 -29.48 -20.39
N LEU A 168 -3.29 -30.60 -19.64
CA LEU A 168 -2.49 -30.67 -18.42
C LEU A 168 -1.18 -31.38 -18.74
N ILE A 169 -0.07 -30.70 -18.55
CA ILE A 169 1.26 -31.27 -18.77
C ILE A 169 1.73 -31.90 -17.44
N PRO A 170 2.10 -33.20 -17.42
CA PRO A 170 2.65 -33.81 -16.23
C PRO A 170 3.84 -33.01 -15.67
N GLY A 171 3.84 -32.76 -14.38
CA GLY A 171 4.86 -31.95 -13.70
C GLY A 171 4.71 -30.43 -13.85
N LEU A 172 4.13 -29.93 -14.95
CA LEU A 172 3.97 -28.51 -15.24
C LEU A 172 2.55 -27.98 -14.92
N GLY A 173 1.54 -28.81 -14.95
CA GLY A 173 0.13 -28.41 -14.73
C GLY A 173 -0.53 -27.87 -16.00
N SER A 174 -1.32 -26.80 -15.89
CA SER A 174 -2.05 -26.24 -17.04
C SER A 174 -1.09 -25.65 -18.08
N ALA A 175 -1.29 -26.04 -19.34
CA ALA A 175 -0.51 -25.55 -20.49
C ALA A 175 -0.84 -24.08 -20.85
N TYR A 176 -1.91 -23.49 -20.34
CA TYR A 176 -2.44 -22.21 -20.79
C TYR A 176 -1.39 -21.07 -20.79
N GLY A 177 -0.69 -20.88 -19.68
CA GLY A 177 0.34 -19.83 -19.57
C GLY A 177 1.58 -20.12 -20.41
N LEU A 178 1.99 -21.41 -20.49
CA LEU A 178 3.13 -21.84 -21.27
C LEU A 178 2.89 -21.67 -22.78
N VAL A 179 1.70 -22.03 -23.27
CA VAL A 179 1.36 -21.86 -24.70
C VAL A 179 1.45 -20.39 -25.12
N SER A 180 0.99 -19.46 -24.28
CA SER A 180 1.08 -18.03 -24.60
C SER A 180 2.52 -17.54 -24.74
N GLU A 181 3.44 -18.07 -23.96
CA GLU A 181 4.89 -17.78 -24.10
C GLU A 181 5.49 -18.44 -25.35
N LEU A 182 5.08 -19.66 -25.66
CA LEU A 182 5.59 -20.40 -26.83
C LEU A 182 5.05 -19.85 -28.16
N GLU A 183 3.82 -19.31 -28.20
CA GLU A 183 3.24 -18.70 -29.40
C GLU A 183 4.05 -17.45 -29.84
N ALA A 184 4.78 -16.82 -28.94
CA ALA A 184 5.65 -15.67 -29.24
C ALA A 184 7.06 -16.08 -29.70
N LYS A 185 7.39 -17.38 -29.74
CA LYS A 185 8.73 -17.91 -30.07
C LYS A 185 8.76 -18.69 -31.37
N GLU A 186 9.91 -18.64 -32.03
CA GLU A 186 10.15 -19.48 -33.18
C GLU A 186 10.52 -20.92 -32.77
N SER A 187 10.30 -21.88 -33.68
CA SER A 187 10.66 -23.29 -33.43
C SER A 187 12.14 -23.42 -33.15
N GLY A 188 12.50 -24.03 -32.02
CA GLY A 188 13.86 -24.18 -31.54
C GLY A 188 14.41 -23.01 -30.71
N GLU A 189 13.64 -21.97 -30.53
CA GLU A 189 13.98 -20.89 -29.61
C GLU A 189 13.79 -21.32 -28.15
N LYS A 190 14.71 -20.91 -27.29
CA LYS A 190 14.73 -21.27 -25.87
C LYS A 190 14.23 -20.11 -25.00
N GLY A 191 13.69 -20.41 -23.84
CA GLY A 191 13.26 -19.37 -22.90
C GLY A 191 13.04 -19.91 -21.49
N ILE A 192 12.61 -19.02 -20.61
CA ILE A 192 12.21 -19.37 -19.25
C ILE A 192 10.74 -19.06 -19.06
N TRP A 193 10.01 -20.03 -18.56
CA TRP A 193 8.65 -19.82 -18.11
C TRP A 193 8.54 -19.98 -16.60
N LYS A 194 7.92 -18.99 -15.93
CA LYS A 194 7.62 -19.02 -14.49
C LYS A 194 6.17 -19.39 -14.26
N ARG A 195 5.96 -20.50 -13.58
CA ARG A 195 4.62 -20.92 -13.18
C ARG A 195 4.08 -20.10 -12.01
N ASN A 196 4.93 -19.75 -11.04
CA ASN A 196 4.64 -18.90 -9.87
C ASN A 196 5.95 -18.34 -9.30
N SER A 197 5.86 -17.58 -8.21
CA SER A 197 7.03 -16.95 -7.58
C SER A 197 8.11 -17.93 -7.06
N LEU A 198 7.76 -19.21 -6.90
CA LEU A 198 8.65 -20.24 -6.33
C LEU A 198 9.04 -21.34 -7.30
N GLN A 199 8.49 -21.39 -8.51
CA GLN A 199 8.78 -22.42 -9.51
C GLN A 199 9.00 -21.80 -10.89
N GLY A 200 10.19 -22.00 -11.43
CA GLY A 200 10.56 -21.62 -12.79
C GLY A 200 10.89 -22.85 -13.63
N HIS A 201 10.61 -22.81 -14.91
CA HIS A 201 10.92 -23.84 -15.89
C HIS A 201 11.61 -23.21 -17.09
N VAL A 202 12.55 -23.94 -17.67
CA VAL A 202 13.19 -23.58 -18.94
C VAL A 202 12.51 -24.36 -20.06
N VAL A 203 12.12 -23.68 -21.11
CA VAL A 203 11.43 -24.25 -22.27
C VAL A 203 12.15 -23.90 -23.57
#